data_c302529c3e9a258b7a6d828d1a7e8e8a
#
_entry.id   c302529c3e9a258b7a6d828d1a7e8e8a
#
_cell.length_a   1.000
_cell.length_b   1.000
_cell.length_c   1.000
_cell.angle_alpha   90.00
_cell.angle_beta   90.00
_cell.angle_gamma   90.00
#
_symmetry.space_group_name_H-M   'P 1'
#
loop_
_entity.id
_entity.type
_entity.pdbx_description
1 polymer ?
#
loop_
_entity_poly.entity_id
_entity_poly.type
_entity_poly.pdbx_seq_one_letter_code
_entity_poly.pdbx_strand_id
1 'polypeptide(L)'
;MKRKIYAQLIDWKSQAHRKPLILNGVRQCGKTYILKKFGQEAFDNLAYVSCDRNENLQAIYAGDFDTARIIRGLSALTGEDIIPGKTLIFLDEVQAFPQALEALKYFCEDAPEYHIVVAGSLLGVALHAGVSFPVGKVQTMRLYPMDFEEFLMAMGEDQLLKLMRSKDYGLMNALHEKLKDYLRQYYYVGGMPEVVKSYAEEKLLNQVRTIQNDILSNYASDFSKHAPTQEVPRIDMVWQSILGQLSKENKKFVYGVLKKGGRAKEFELAIQWLVDAGLVYKITKVSKPELPLKFYEDLSAFKLYLCDCGLMGAMADTAAKDVLLGDKVFTEYKGAFTEQYVLQQLLASGLTHIYYYSSDTSRMEMDFLVQRDGDLLPIEVKGGTSLKATSLHNYLMEHPGIPAIRYSMQPYRQQENITNMPLYGVFLG
;
A
#
# COMPACT_ATOMS: atom_id res chain seq x y z
N MET A 1 4.11 -17.44 3.49
CA MET A 1 2.71 -16.98 3.29
C MET A 1 2.43 -16.76 1.81
N LYS A 2 1.20 -16.97 1.35
CA LYS A 2 0.79 -16.68 -0.04
C LYS A 2 0.59 -15.16 -0.19
N ARG A 3 0.99 -14.60 -1.34
CA ARG A 3 0.81 -13.19 -1.70
C ARG A 3 0.25 -13.10 -3.12
N LYS A 4 -0.74 -12.25 -3.35
CA LYS A 4 -1.40 -12.08 -4.66
C LYS A 4 -0.45 -11.61 -5.75
N ILE A 5 0.53 -10.79 -5.40
CA ILE A 5 1.54 -10.29 -6.34
C ILE A 5 2.35 -11.42 -7.00
N TYR A 6 2.38 -12.64 -6.40
CA TYR A 6 3.09 -13.77 -6.98
C TYR A 6 2.56 -14.15 -8.38
N ALA A 7 1.25 -14.07 -8.59
CA ALA A 7 0.66 -14.29 -9.92
C ALA A 7 1.14 -13.23 -10.92
N GLN A 8 1.20 -11.95 -10.52
CA GLN A 8 1.72 -10.88 -11.38
C GLN A 8 3.21 -11.07 -11.72
N LEU A 9 4.01 -11.63 -10.80
CA LEU A 9 5.41 -11.98 -11.06
C LEU A 9 5.52 -13.11 -12.08
N ILE A 10 4.66 -14.13 -12.02
CA ILE A 10 4.59 -15.21 -13.03
C ILE A 10 4.19 -14.63 -14.39
N ASP A 11 3.18 -13.75 -14.42
CA ASP A 11 2.75 -13.08 -15.66
C ASP A 11 3.91 -12.25 -16.25
N TRP A 12 4.62 -11.47 -15.40
CA TRP A 12 5.81 -10.73 -15.84
C TRP A 12 6.89 -11.64 -16.44
N LYS A 13 7.16 -12.78 -15.80
CA LYS A 13 8.14 -13.76 -16.31
C LYS A 13 7.82 -14.21 -17.73
N SER A 14 6.54 -14.40 -18.05
CA SER A 14 6.07 -14.95 -19.33
C SER A 14 5.94 -13.90 -20.46
N GLN A 15 6.13 -12.61 -20.19
CA GLN A 15 5.99 -11.55 -21.20
C GLN A 15 7.07 -11.63 -22.27
N ALA A 16 6.68 -11.59 -23.55
CA ALA A 16 7.60 -11.64 -24.68
C ALA A 16 8.55 -10.41 -24.77
N HIS A 17 8.03 -9.23 -24.40
CA HIS A 17 8.78 -7.97 -24.37
C HIS A 17 8.93 -7.46 -22.93
N ARG A 18 9.37 -8.37 -22.07
CA ARG A 18 9.60 -8.08 -20.66
C ARG A 18 10.70 -7.03 -20.47
N LYS A 19 10.44 -6.07 -19.58
CA LYS A 19 11.45 -5.13 -19.09
C LYS A 19 11.97 -5.57 -17.72
N PRO A 20 13.18 -5.16 -17.32
CA PRO A 20 13.63 -5.29 -15.94
C PRO A 20 12.56 -4.83 -14.96
N LEU A 21 12.38 -5.56 -13.85
CA LEU A 21 11.32 -5.29 -12.90
C LEU A 21 11.86 -4.57 -11.65
N ILE A 22 11.17 -3.51 -11.26
CA ILE A 22 11.37 -2.83 -9.99
C ILE A 22 10.19 -3.16 -9.07
N LEU A 23 10.46 -3.79 -7.93
CA LEU A 23 9.45 -4.04 -6.91
C LEU A 23 9.55 -3.01 -5.79
N ASN A 24 8.64 -2.05 -5.80
CA ASN A 24 8.48 -1.04 -4.76
C ASN A 24 7.55 -1.49 -3.64
N GLY A 25 7.66 -0.88 -2.49
CA GLY A 25 6.76 -1.10 -1.35
C GLY A 25 7.40 -0.66 -0.04
N VAL A 26 6.57 -0.40 0.96
CA VAL A 26 7.04 0.02 2.29
C VAL A 26 8.03 -0.98 2.88
N ARG A 27 8.90 -0.51 3.76
CA ARG A 27 9.85 -1.39 4.47
C ARG A 27 9.07 -2.45 5.27
N GLN A 28 9.63 -3.68 5.34
CA GLN A 28 9.04 -4.84 6.03
C GLN A 28 7.73 -5.37 5.44
N CYS A 29 7.29 -4.93 4.25
CA CYS A 29 6.10 -5.51 3.57
C CYS A 29 6.37 -6.84 2.86
N GLY A 30 7.61 -7.36 2.92
CA GLY A 30 7.97 -8.71 2.44
C GLY A 30 8.52 -8.80 1.01
N LYS A 31 9.11 -7.69 0.46
CA LYS A 31 9.70 -7.67 -0.89
C LYS A 31 10.77 -8.74 -1.10
N THR A 32 11.79 -8.75 -0.22
CA THR A 32 12.88 -9.72 -0.28
C THR A 32 12.36 -11.15 -0.20
N TYR A 33 11.41 -11.41 0.71
CA TYR A 33 10.81 -12.74 0.85
C TYR A 33 10.13 -13.21 -0.42
N ILE A 34 9.25 -12.38 -1.02
CA ILE A 34 8.47 -12.80 -2.18
C ILE A 34 9.34 -12.98 -3.43
N LEU A 35 10.36 -12.13 -3.62
CA LEU A 35 11.28 -12.25 -4.75
C LEU A 35 12.24 -13.45 -4.61
N LYS A 36 12.73 -13.74 -3.40
CA LYS A 36 13.49 -14.99 -3.16
C LYS A 36 12.64 -16.23 -3.43
N LYS A 37 11.40 -16.23 -2.91
CA LYS A 37 10.46 -17.32 -3.18
C LYS A 37 10.19 -17.47 -4.67
N PHE A 38 9.95 -16.36 -5.38
CA PHE A 38 9.73 -16.36 -6.82
C PHE A 38 10.93 -16.90 -7.59
N GLY A 39 12.16 -16.51 -7.23
CA GLY A 39 13.38 -17.03 -7.83
C GLY A 39 13.55 -18.54 -7.61
N GLN A 40 13.27 -19.00 -6.40
CA GLN A 40 13.41 -20.42 -6.03
C GLN A 40 12.36 -21.35 -6.65
N GLU A 41 11.12 -20.87 -6.81
CA GLU A 41 10.00 -21.69 -7.29
C GLU A 41 9.78 -21.59 -8.82
N ALA A 42 10.15 -20.46 -9.43
CA ALA A 42 9.84 -20.17 -10.82
C ALA A 42 11.05 -20.24 -11.76
N PHE A 43 12.28 -20.36 -11.25
CA PHE A 43 13.52 -20.43 -12.04
C PHE A 43 14.35 -21.63 -11.64
N ASP A 44 15.33 -22.01 -12.49
CA ASP A 44 16.25 -23.11 -12.20
C ASP A 44 17.20 -22.72 -11.05
N ASN A 45 17.61 -21.43 -11.00
CA ASN A 45 18.42 -20.86 -9.91
C ASN A 45 18.19 -19.36 -9.70
N LEU A 46 18.73 -18.82 -8.61
CA LEU A 46 18.58 -17.44 -8.16
C LEU A 46 19.94 -16.81 -7.86
N ALA A 47 20.38 -15.87 -8.68
CA ALA A 47 21.53 -15.02 -8.40
C ALA A 47 21.09 -13.83 -7.53
N TYR A 48 21.20 -13.98 -6.20
CA TYR A 48 20.79 -12.97 -5.21
C TYR A 48 21.97 -12.15 -4.74
N VAL A 49 21.85 -10.83 -4.82
CA VAL A 49 22.82 -9.86 -4.33
C VAL A 49 22.14 -8.80 -3.48
N SER A 50 22.60 -8.61 -2.25
CA SER A 50 22.28 -7.42 -1.47
C SER A 50 23.20 -6.28 -1.88
N CYS A 51 22.62 -5.14 -2.24
CA CYS A 51 23.40 -3.94 -2.59
C CYS A 51 23.91 -3.18 -1.36
N ASP A 52 23.35 -3.45 -0.18
CA ASP A 52 23.82 -2.83 1.07
C ASP A 52 25.21 -3.35 1.45
N ARG A 53 26.15 -2.42 1.70
CA ARG A 53 27.53 -2.71 2.16
C ARG A 53 28.29 -3.71 1.28
N ASN A 54 28.06 -3.68 -0.03
CA ASN A 54 28.71 -4.58 -0.98
C ASN A 54 29.72 -3.83 -1.87
N GLU A 55 30.97 -3.75 -1.39
CA GLU A 55 32.05 -3.02 -2.07
C GLU A 55 32.41 -3.62 -3.44
N ASN A 56 32.16 -4.92 -3.66
CA ASN A 56 32.46 -5.58 -4.93
C ASN A 56 31.62 -5.05 -6.09
N LEU A 57 30.43 -4.50 -5.82
CA LEU A 57 29.56 -3.96 -6.85
C LEU A 57 30.20 -2.78 -7.59
N GLN A 58 30.98 -1.93 -6.94
CA GLN A 58 31.68 -0.84 -7.59
C GLN A 58 32.59 -1.33 -8.73
N ALA A 59 33.33 -2.41 -8.48
CA ALA A 59 34.20 -2.99 -9.48
C ALA A 59 33.44 -3.68 -10.61
N ILE A 60 32.33 -4.35 -10.28
CA ILE A 60 31.48 -5.06 -11.26
C ILE A 60 30.80 -4.06 -12.21
N TYR A 61 30.31 -2.94 -11.70
CA TYR A 61 29.57 -1.93 -12.48
C TYR A 61 30.45 -0.78 -12.99
N ALA A 62 31.77 -0.84 -12.77
CA ALA A 62 32.69 0.20 -13.25
C ALA A 62 32.76 0.25 -14.79
N GLY A 63 32.81 1.46 -15.35
CA GLY A 63 32.96 1.68 -16.80
C GLY A 63 31.63 1.95 -17.50
N ASP A 64 31.40 1.29 -18.63
CA ASP A 64 30.35 1.57 -19.61
C ASP A 64 29.05 0.76 -19.44
N PHE A 65 28.85 0.10 -18.30
CA PHE A 65 27.71 -0.82 -18.06
C PHE A 65 27.61 -1.99 -19.05
N ASP A 66 28.75 -2.52 -19.54
CA ASP A 66 28.77 -3.75 -20.34
C ASP A 66 28.05 -4.89 -19.60
N THR A 67 26.87 -5.26 -20.10
CA THR A 67 26.00 -6.27 -19.48
C THR A 67 26.68 -7.64 -19.38
N ALA A 68 27.47 -8.04 -20.38
CA ALA A 68 28.18 -9.31 -20.35
C ALA A 68 29.25 -9.33 -19.24
N ARG A 69 29.95 -8.23 -19.01
CA ARG A 69 30.89 -8.06 -17.90
C ARG A 69 30.19 -8.08 -16.55
N ILE A 70 29.05 -7.35 -16.41
CA ILE A 70 28.24 -7.31 -15.20
C ILE A 70 27.76 -8.72 -14.86
N ILE A 71 27.20 -9.46 -15.82
CA ILE A 71 26.71 -10.84 -15.63
C ILE A 71 27.81 -11.76 -15.14
N ARG A 72 29.02 -11.71 -15.77
CA ARG A 72 30.17 -12.50 -15.30
C ARG A 72 30.56 -12.15 -13.86
N GLY A 73 30.58 -10.85 -13.55
CA GLY A 73 30.87 -10.36 -12.19
C GLY A 73 29.85 -10.83 -11.16
N LEU A 74 28.56 -10.77 -11.49
CA LEU A 74 27.49 -11.24 -10.61
C LEU A 74 27.52 -12.77 -10.45
N SER A 75 27.79 -13.54 -11.53
CA SER A 75 28.01 -14.98 -11.45
C SER A 75 29.13 -15.34 -10.50
N ALA A 76 30.29 -14.68 -10.63
CA ALA A 76 31.43 -14.92 -9.76
C ALA A 76 31.15 -14.51 -8.28
N LEU A 77 30.39 -13.44 -8.08
CA LEU A 77 30.01 -12.94 -6.75
C LEU A 77 29.02 -13.87 -6.03
N THR A 78 28.05 -14.43 -6.77
CA THR A 78 27.00 -15.26 -6.20
C THR A 78 27.34 -16.75 -6.18
N GLY A 79 28.31 -17.18 -7.00
CA GLY A 79 28.61 -18.60 -7.25
C GLY A 79 27.57 -19.31 -8.10
N GLU A 80 26.68 -18.57 -8.76
CA GLU A 80 25.58 -19.08 -9.57
C GLU A 80 25.87 -18.89 -11.06
N ASP A 81 25.61 -19.90 -11.87
CA ASP A 81 25.63 -19.75 -13.33
C ASP A 81 24.42 -18.96 -13.80
N ILE A 82 24.63 -17.75 -14.29
CA ILE A 82 23.54 -16.87 -14.78
C ILE A 82 23.23 -17.23 -16.24
N ILE A 83 22.18 -18.03 -16.43
CA ILE A 83 21.75 -18.57 -17.73
C ILE A 83 20.51 -17.81 -18.21
N PRO A 84 20.49 -17.31 -19.48
CA PRO A 84 19.32 -16.65 -20.07
C PRO A 84 18.05 -17.48 -19.93
N GLY A 85 16.97 -16.86 -19.48
CA GLY A 85 15.66 -17.49 -19.32
C GLY A 85 15.53 -18.44 -18.13
N LYS A 86 16.62 -18.88 -17.52
CA LYS A 86 16.65 -19.89 -16.44
C LYS A 86 16.97 -19.31 -15.07
N THR A 87 17.79 -18.27 -15.02
CA THR A 87 18.21 -17.64 -13.76
C THR A 87 17.46 -16.35 -13.51
N LEU A 88 16.99 -16.15 -12.29
CA LEU A 88 16.55 -14.82 -11.83
C LEU A 88 17.74 -14.08 -11.20
N ILE A 89 18.08 -12.91 -11.75
CA ILE A 89 19.00 -11.98 -11.10
C ILE A 89 18.17 -11.10 -10.17
N PHE A 90 18.48 -11.11 -8.87
CA PHE A 90 17.78 -10.30 -7.90
C PHE A 90 18.74 -9.40 -7.10
N LEU A 91 18.63 -8.07 -7.34
CA LEU A 91 19.38 -7.05 -6.61
C LEU A 91 18.47 -6.44 -5.53
N ASP A 92 18.79 -6.67 -4.29
CA ASP A 92 18.03 -6.19 -3.13
C ASP A 92 18.65 -4.93 -2.53
N GLU A 93 17.82 -4.08 -1.90
CA GLU A 93 18.21 -2.78 -1.33
C GLU A 93 18.96 -1.89 -2.34
N VAL A 94 18.45 -1.86 -3.57
CA VAL A 94 19.11 -1.21 -4.73
C VAL A 94 19.37 0.28 -4.54
N GLN A 95 18.65 0.96 -3.65
CA GLN A 95 18.91 2.37 -3.31
C GLN A 95 20.28 2.60 -2.67
N ALA A 96 20.90 1.56 -2.09
CA ALA A 96 22.25 1.63 -1.57
C ALA A 96 23.34 1.66 -2.67
N PHE A 97 22.97 1.27 -3.90
CA PHE A 97 23.88 1.24 -5.05
C PHE A 97 23.15 1.72 -6.33
N PRO A 98 23.05 3.05 -6.55
CA PRO A 98 22.28 3.65 -7.65
C PRO A 98 22.71 3.22 -9.06
N GLN A 99 23.97 2.88 -9.26
CA GLN A 99 24.49 2.42 -10.55
C GLN A 99 23.78 1.14 -11.04
N ALA A 100 23.32 0.30 -10.13
CA ALA A 100 22.53 -0.88 -10.49
C ALA A 100 21.16 -0.51 -11.10
N LEU A 101 20.54 0.60 -10.66
CA LEU A 101 19.32 1.13 -11.30
C LEU A 101 19.60 1.67 -12.71
N GLU A 102 20.68 2.41 -12.88
CA GLU A 102 21.08 2.95 -14.18
C GLU A 102 21.36 1.82 -15.19
N ALA A 103 22.02 0.75 -14.74
CA ALA A 103 22.33 -0.41 -15.56
C ALA A 103 21.09 -1.14 -16.10
N LEU A 104 19.91 -1.03 -15.45
CA LEU A 104 18.68 -1.67 -15.93
C LEU A 104 18.29 -1.25 -17.35
N LYS A 105 18.67 -0.02 -17.77
CA LYS A 105 18.47 0.42 -19.16
C LYS A 105 19.19 -0.51 -20.13
N TYR A 106 20.44 -0.81 -19.85
CA TYR A 106 21.29 -1.65 -20.72
C TYR A 106 20.85 -3.12 -20.67
N PHE A 107 20.39 -3.62 -19.53
CA PHE A 107 19.76 -4.94 -19.49
C PHE A 107 18.49 -5.01 -20.33
N CYS A 108 17.70 -3.93 -20.39
CA CYS A 108 16.51 -3.87 -21.23
C CYS A 108 16.84 -3.84 -22.73
N GLU A 109 17.93 -3.15 -23.13
CA GLU A 109 18.29 -2.90 -24.53
C GLU A 109 19.19 -3.99 -25.10
N ASP A 110 20.20 -4.42 -24.35
CA ASP A 110 21.31 -5.24 -24.84
C ASP A 110 21.26 -6.70 -24.34
N ALA A 111 20.48 -6.98 -23.29
CA ALA A 111 20.40 -8.30 -22.65
C ALA A 111 18.97 -8.66 -22.20
N PRO A 112 17.94 -8.49 -23.05
CA PRO A 112 16.54 -8.69 -22.68
C PRO A 112 16.17 -10.14 -22.33
N GLU A 113 17.00 -11.11 -22.71
CA GLU A 113 16.85 -12.52 -22.41
C GLU A 113 17.08 -12.85 -20.93
N TYR A 114 17.78 -11.98 -20.17
CA TYR A 114 17.99 -12.18 -18.74
C TYR A 114 16.82 -11.63 -17.92
N HIS A 115 16.44 -12.39 -16.90
CA HIS A 115 15.42 -11.96 -15.95
C HIS A 115 16.09 -11.22 -14.78
N ILE A 116 15.89 -9.91 -14.71
CA ILE A 116 16.43 -9.09 -13.64
C ILE A 116 15.31 -8.39 -12.88
N VAL A 117 15.32 -8.52 -11.56
CA VAL A 117 14.45 -7.80 -10.65
C VAL A 117 15.27 -7.05 -9.62
N VAL A 118 14.80 -5.89 -9.25
CA VAL A 118 15.40 -5.11 -8.17
C VAL A 118 14.34 -4.75 -7.14
N ALA A 119 14.75 -4.67 -5.88
CA ALA A 119 13.88 -4.20 -4.80
C ALA A 119 14.60 -3.15 -3.94
N GLY A 120 13.79 -2.25 -3.40
CA GLY A 120 14.27 -1.26 -2.44
C GLY A 120 13.12 -0.67 -1.64
N SER A 121 13.36 -0.43 -0.35
CA SER A 121 12.35 0.11 0.55
C SER A 121 12.21 1.62 0.48
N LEU A 122 13.30 2.32 0.13
CA LEU A 122 13.38 3.78 0.01
C LEU A 122 13.67 4.21 -1.44
N LEU A 123 13.28 3.40 -2.40
CA LEU A 123 13.58 3.67 -3.80
C LEU A 123 12.92 4.98 -4.28
N GLY A 124 11.67 5.25 -3.86
CA GLY A 124 11.01 6.53 -4.17
C GLY A 124 11.82 7.73 -3.66
N VAL A 125 12.35 7.66 -2.45
CA VAL A 125 13.21 8.68 -1.86
C VAL A 125 14.53 8.84 -2.65
N ALA A 126 15.17 7.74 -3.02
CA ALA A 126 16.43 7.76 -3.77
C ALA A 126 16.27 8.41 -5.15
N LEU A 127 15.14 8.19 -5.81
CA LEU A 127 14.83 8.79 -7.13
C LEU A 127 14.77 10.33 -7.07
N HIS A 128 14.25 10.89 -5.98
CA HIS A 128 14.24 12.35 -5.78
C HIS A 128 15.62 12.92 -5.40
N ALA A 129 16.55 12.08 -4.96
CA ALA A 129 17.93 12.49 -4.65
C ALA A 129 18.85 12.63 -5.89
N GLY A 130 18.28 12.62 -7.12
CA GLY A 130 19.02 12.82 -8.35
C GLY A 130 19.64 11.57 -8.97
N VAL A 131 19.18 10.39 -8.55
CA VAL A 131 19.56 9.12 -9.20
C VAL A 131 18.93 9.05 -10.58
N SER A 132 19.72 8.70 -11.60
CA SER A 132 19.23 8.50 -12.97
C SER A 132 18.26 7.30 -12.99
N PHE A 133 17.00 7.56 -13.37
CA PHE A 133 15.99 6.51 -13.47
C PHE A 133 15.82 6.08 -14.94
N PRO A 134 15.82 4.78 -15.25
CA PRO A 134 15.71 4.27 -16.62
C PRO A 134 14.28 4.38 -17.16
N VAL A 135 13.82 5.61 -17.41
CA VAL A 135 12.47 5.91 -17.89
C VAL A 135 12.13 5.12 -19.15
N GLY A 136 10.99 4.44 -19.13
CA GLY A 136 10.50 3.64 -20.25
C GLY A 136 11.22 2.30 -20.46
N LYS A 137 12.29 2.01 -19.72
CA LYS A 137 13.11 0.79 -19.84
C LYS A 137 12.90 -0.22 -18.71
N VAL A 138 12.05 0.10 -17.76
CA VAL A 138 11.70 -0.75 -16.62
C VAL A 138 10.19 -0.86 -16.47
N GLN A 139 9.77 -1.95 -15.84
CA GLN A 139 8.41 -2.15 -15.34
C GLN A 139 8.43 -2.02 -13.82
N THR A 140 7.40 -1.38 -13.25
CA THR A 140 7.31 -1.19 -11.80
C THR A 140 6.09 -1.91 -11.27
N MET A 141 6.27 -2.69 -10.20
CA MET A 141 5.19 -3.26 -9.40
C MET A 141 5.27 -2.70 -7.98
N ARG A 142 4.14 -2.63 -7.30
CA ARG A 142 4.07 -2.18 -5.91
C ARG A 142 3.54 -3.28 -5.01
N LEU A 143 4.29 -3.61 -3.98
CA LEU A 143 3.88 -4.52 -2.91
C LEU A 143 3.33 -3.71 -1.75
N TYR A 144 2.06 -3.90 -1.46
CA TYR A 144 1.39 -3.32 -0.31
C TYR A 144 1.51 -4.23 0.93
N PRO A 145 1.27 -3.75 2.15
CA PRO A 145 0.93 -4.63 3.27
C PRO A 145 -0.16 -5.62 2.86
N MET A 146 -0.25 -6.76 3.50
CA MET A 146 -1.24 -7.79 3.19
C MET A 146 -2.65 -7.19 3.32
N ASP A 147 -3.48 -7.40 2.30
CA ASP A 147 -4.88 -7.02 2.37
C ASP A 147 -5.71 -8.07 3.15
N PHE A 148 -7.00 -7.82 3.31
CA PHE A 148 -7.87 -8.70 4.08
C PHE A 148 -7.99 -10.11 3.45
N GLU A 149 -7.97 -10.20 2.13
CA GLU A 149 -7.97 -11.48 1.43
C GLU A 149 -6.69 -12.30 1.73
N GLU A 150 -5.53 -11.66 1.66
CA GLU A 150 -4.24 -12.28 1.99
C GLU A 150 -4.15 -12.66 3.48
N PHE A 151 -4.77 -11.86 4.35
CA PHE A 151 -4.91 -12.18 5.77
C PHE A 151 -5.74 -13.45 5.99
N LEU A 152 -6.90 -13.59 5.35
CA LEU A 152 -7.72 -14.80 5.41
C LEU A 152 -6.97 -16.02 4.88
N MET A 153 -6.16 -15.87 3.80
CA MET A 153 -5.27 -16.94 3.34
C MET A 153 -4.26 -17.35 4.40
N ALA A 154 -3.69 -16.39 5.13
CA ALA A 154 -2.74 -16.65 6.20
C ALA A 154 -3.40 -17.33 7.41
N MET A 155 -4.68 -17.05 7.66
CA MET A 155 -5.49 -17.71 8.70
C MET A 155 -5.96 -19.10 8.31
N GLY A 156 -5.73 -19.57 7.07
CA GLY A 156 -6.16 -20.89 6.59
C GLY A 156 -7.63 -20.96 6.18
N GLU A 157 -8.31 -19.83 5.98
CA GLU A 157 -9.75 -19.75 5.67
C GLU A 157 -10.02 -19.89 4.14
N ASP A 158 -9.40 -20.88 3.49
CA ASP A 158 -9.52 -21.10 2.05
C ASP A 158 -10.97 -21.33 1.58
N GLN A 159 -11.81 -22.02 2.39
CA GLN A 159 -13.21 -22.28 2.03
C GLN A 159 -14.06 -21.00 2.13
N LEU A 160 -13.80 -20.18 3.16
CA LEU A 160 -14.46 -18.90 3.32
C LEU A 160 -14.11 -17.96 2.15
N LEU A 161 -12.86 -17.94 1.72
CA LEU A 161 -12.42 -17.18 0.56
C LEU A 161 -13.05 -17.67 -0.76
N LYS A 162 -13.18 -18.98 -0.97
CA LYS A 162 -13.90 -19.52 -2.13
C LYS A 162 -15.34 -19.04 -2.17
N LEU A 163 -16.03 -19.07 -1.01
CA LEU A 163 -17.39 -18.54 -0.91
C LEU A 163 -17.45 -17.04 -1.21
N MET A 164 -16.55 -16.24 -0.64
CA MET A 164 -16.54 -14.79 -0.90
C MET A 164 -16.30 -14.49 -2.37
N ARG A 165 -15.34 -15.16 -3.01
CA ARG A 165 -15.04 -14.99 -4.45
C ARG A 165 -16.18 -15.41 -5.37
N SER A 166 -17.04 -16.36 -4.95
CA SER A 166 -18.22 -16.73 -5.71
C SER A 166 -19.31 -15.65 -5.72
N LYS A 167 -19.16 -14.62 -4.86
CA LYS A 167 -20.14 -13.53 -4.68
C LYS A 167 -21.53 -14.03 -4.30
N ASP A 168 -21.63 -15.19 -3.63
CA ASP A 168 -22.89 -15.65 -3.04
C ASP A 168 -23.19 -14.83 -1.77
N TYR A 169 -23.78 -13.67 -2.01
CA TYR A 169 -24.11 -12.72 -0.93
C TYR A 169 -25.11 -13.28 0.09
N GLY A 170 -25.95 -14.25 -0.30
CA GLY A 170 -26.87 -14.92 0.60
C GLY A 170 -26.12 -15.72 1.67
N LEU A 171 -25.20 -16.57 1.24
CA LEU A 171 -24.35 -17.33 2.16
C LEU A 171 -23.35 -16.44 2.92
N MET A 172 -22.81 -15.39 2.27
CA MET A 172 -21.97 -14.39 2.95
C MET A 172 -22.74 -13.71 4.10
N ASN A 173 -24.01 -13.37 3.87
CA ASN A 173 -24.86 -12.79 4.91
C ASN A 173 -25.15 -13.79 6.06
N ALA A 174 -25.33 -15.07 5.76
CA ALA A 174 -25.48 -16.11 6.78
C ALA A 174 -24.21 -16.27 7.66
N LEU A 175 -23.02 -16.01 7.09
CA LEU A 175 -21.73 -16.07 7.79
C LEU A 175 -21.23 -14.68 8.25
N HIS A 176 -22.10 -13.68 8.27
CA HIS A 176 -21.76 -12.28 8.52
C HIS A 176 -20.96 -12.09 9.83
N GLU A 177 -21.39 -12.69 10.93
CA GLU A 177 -20.70 -12.54 12.22
C GLU A 177 -19.29 -13.16 12.19
N LYS A 178 -19.12 -14.35 11.57
CA LYS A 178 -17.79 -14.94 11.39
C LYS A 178 -16.86 -14.03 10.58
N LEU A 179 -17.35 -13.47 9.48
CA LEU A 179 -16.58 -12.56 8.62
C LEU A 179 -16.23 -11.26 9.34
N LYS A 180 -17.14 -10.72 10.15
CA LYS A 180 -16.88 -9.54 11.00
C LYS A 180 -15.81 -9.80 12.05
N ASP A 181 -15.78 -10.99 12.63
CA ASP A 181 -14.78 -11.34 13.63
C ASP A 181 -13.38 -11.41 13.02
N TYR A 182 -13.22 -11.94 11.79
CA TYR A 182 -11.96 -11.86 11.06
C TYR A 182 -11.59 -10.41 10.70
N LEU A 183 -12.57 -9.58 10.32
CA LEU A 183 -12.33 -8.17 10.03
C LEU A 183 -11.83 -7.41 11.26
N ARG A 184 -12.41 -7.68 12.45
CA ARG A 184 -11.93 -7.08 13.71
C ARG A 184 -10.52 -7.53 14.06
N GLN A 185 -10.21 -8.82 13.84
CA GLN A 185 -8.85 -9.34 14.00
C GLN A 185 -7.89 -8.59 13.07
N TYR A 186 -8.25 -8.42 11.78
CA TYR A 186 -7.44 -7.69 10.83
C TYR A 186 -7.25 -6.21 11.22
N TYR A 187 -8.27 -5.56 11.75
CA TYR A 187 -8.13 -4.18 12.25
C TYR A 187 -7.07 -4.05 13.34
N TYR A 188 -6.92 -5.06 14.19
CA TYR A 188 -5.92 -5.07 15.25
C TYR A 188 -4.54 -5.50 14.72
N VAL A 189 -4.49 -6.56 13.93
CA VAL A 189 -3.25 -7.17 13.43
C VAL A 189 -2.65 -6.35 12.29
N GLY A 190 -3.49 -5.83 11.38
CA GLY A 190 -3.06 -5.18 10.15
C GLY A 190 -2.55 -6.16 9.10
N GLY A 191 -1.84 -5.61 8.11
CA GLY A 191 -1.31 -6.35 6.96
C GLY A 191 0.22 -6.49 6.94
N MET A 192 0.94 -6.08 7.98
CA MET A 192 2.40 -6.27 8.01
C MET A 192 2.73 -7.77 8.12
N PRO A 193 3.50 -8.36 7.17
CA PRO A 193 3.66 -9.81 7.06
C PRO A 193 4.21 -10.49 8.31
N GLU A 194 5.14 -9.85 9.02
CA GLU A 194 5.70 -10.38 10.26
C GLU A 194 4.63 -10.47 11.36
N VAL A 195 3.82 -9.42 11.49
CA VAL A 195 2.70 -9.37 12.43
C VAL A 195 1.65 -10.43 12.10
N VAL A 196 1.25 -10.52 10.81
CA VAL A 196 0.26 -11.52 10.35
C VAL A 196 0.77 -12.94 10.58
N LYS A 197 2.06 -13.19 10.31
CA LYS A 197 2.68 -14.51 10.53
C LYS A 197 2.65 -14.91 12.01
N SER A 198 3.14 -14.04 12.89
CA SER A 198 3.15 -14.29 14.33
C SER A 198 1.73 -14.53 14.85
N TYR A 199 0.77 -13.71 14.43
CA TYR A 199 -0.64 -13.90 14.83
C TYR A 199 -1.24 -15.21 14.28
N ALA A 200 -0.92 -15.59 13.04
CA ALA A 200 -1.41 -16.84 12.46
C ALA A 200 -0.90 -18.08 13.21
N GLU A 201 0.36 -18.06 13.65
CA GLU A 201 1.03 -19.16 14.33
C GLU A 201 0.66 -19.24 15.83
N GLU A 202 0.64 -18.11 16.53
CA GLU A 202 0.58 -18.08 18.01
C GLU A 202 -0.72 -17.55 18.59
N LYS A 203 -1.46 -16.70 17.84
CA LYS A 203 -2.69 -16.00 18.29
C LYS A 203 -2.48 -15.08 19.52
N LEU A 204 -1.24 -14.66 19.78
CA LEU A 204 -0.89 -13.84 20.94
C LEU A 204 -0.99 -12.34 20.62
N LEU A 205 -2.00 -11.68 21.18
CA LEU A 205 -2.26 -10.25 20.91
C LEU A 205 -1.16 -9.32 21.44
N ASN A 206 -0.51 -9.68 22.55
CA ASN A 206 0.60 -8.89 23.09
C ASN A 206 1.81 -8.94 22.16
N GLN A 207 2.11 -10.09 21.57
CA GLN A 207 3.17 -10.25 20.55
C GLN A 207 2.91 -9.37 19.33
N VAL A 208 1.67 -9.36 18.84
CA VAL A 208 1.24 -8.49 17.73
C VAL A 208 1.63 -7.04 18.01
N ARG A 209 1.29 -6.51 19.19
CA ARG A 209 1.58 -5.12 19.55
C ARG A 209 3.07 -4.86 19.70
N THR A 210 3.83 -5.80 20.25
CA THR A 210 5.30 -5.70 20.33
C THR A 210 5.92 -5.55 18.95
N ILE A 211 5.59 -6.45 18.00
CA ILE A 211 6.12 -6.40 16.64
C ILE A 211 5.71 -5.11 15.92
N GLN A 212 4.47 -4.66 16.07
CA GLN A 212 4.00 -3.39 15.48
C GLN A 212 4.80 -2.19 16.02
N ASN A 213 5.06 -2.13 17.32
CA ASN A 213 5.86 -1.06 17.93
C ASN A 213 7.31 -1.09 17.46
N ASP A 214 7.89 -2.28 17.28
CA ASP A 214 9.24 -2.44 16.71
C ASP A 214 9.29 -1.93 15.25
N ILE A 215 8.27 -2.22 14.46
CA ILE A 215 8.15 -1.69 13.08
C ILE A 215 8.08 -0.16 13.10
N LEU A 216 7.24 0.44 13.94
CA LEU A 216 7.12 1.90 14.07
C LEU A 216 8.43 2.56 14.52
N SER A 217 9.13 1.94 15.47
CA SER A 217 10.46 2.37 15.95
C SER A 217 11.50 2.33 14.83
N ASN A 218 11.48 1.26 14.01
CA ASN A 218 12.36 1.15 12.85
C ASN A 218 12.08 2.24 11.81
N TYR A 219 10.81 2.60 11.57
CA TYR A 219 10.46 3.70 10.67
C TYR A 219 10.98 5.04 11.17
N ALA A 220 10.82 5.33 12.48
CA ALA A 220 11.37 6.54 13.08
C ALA A 220 12.91 6.61 12.97
N SER A 221 13.59 5.46 13.11
CA SER A 221 15.04 5.36 12.91
C SER A 221 15.44 5.63 11.46
N ASP A 222 14.62 5.22 10.48
CA ASP A 222 14.87 5.47 9.06
C ASP A 222 14.80 6.96 8.71
N PHE A 223 13.94 7.74 9.39
CA PHE A 223 13.91 9.19 9.21
C PHE A 223 15.29 9.81 9.45
N SER A 224 15.93 9.44 10.56
CA SER A 224 17.26 9.95 10.93
C SER A 224 18.38 9.46 10.02
N LYS A 225 18.26 8.26 9.43
CA LYS A 225 19.32 7.66 8.61
C LYS A 225 19.29 8.07 7.14
N HIS A 226 18.07 8.29 6.60
CA HIS A 226 17.89 8.39 5.15
C HIS A 226 17.28 9.70 4.68
N ALA A 227 16.64 10.47 5.57
CA ALA A 227 16.14 11.78 5.20
C ALA A 227 17.25 12.86 5.33
N PRO A 228 17.13 13.96 4.54
CA PRO A 228 18.00 15.12 4.75
C PRO A 228 17.87 15.62 6.20
N THR A 229 19.00 15.83 6.88
CA THR A 229 19.03 16.13 8.32
C THR A 229 18.10 17.29 8.72
N GLN A 230 17.99 18.31 7.89
CA GLN A 230 17.11 19.47 8.13
C GLN A 230 15.61 19.14 8.00
N GLU A 231 15.24 18.05 7.35
CA GLU A 231 13.84 17.63 7.16
C GLU A 231 13.38 16.63 8.23
N VAL A 232 14.31 15.95 8.93
CA VAL A 232 13.98 14.94 9.96
C VAL A 232 12.95 15.46 10.99
N PRO A 233 13.14 16.66 11.61
CA PRO A 233 12.16 17.16 12.58
C PRO A 233 10.77 17.44 11.96
N ARG A 234 10.73 17.84 10.67
CA ARG A 234 9.47 18.12 9.96
C ARG A 234 8.77 16.82 9.60
N ILE A 235 9.51 15.81 9.18
CA ILE A 235 8.99 14.46 8.89
C ILE A 235 8.34 13.89 10.16
N ASP A 236 9.04 13.99 11.30
CA ASP A 236 8.49 13.50 12.57
C ASP A 236 7.23 14.29 12.98
N MET A 237 7.23 15.62 12.85
CA MET A 237 6.04 16.43 13.14
C MET A 237 4.83 16.03 12.27
N VAL A 238 5.04 15.80 10.97
CA VAL A 238 3.97 15.32 10.05
C VAL A 238 3.50 13.95 10.50
N TRP A 239 4.43 13.01 10.71
CA TRP A 239 4.15 11.63 11.10
C TRP A 239 3.30 11.55 12.38
N GLN A 240 3.72 12.23 13.44
CA GLN A 240 3.00 12.25 14.71
C GLN A 240 1.61 12.94 14.62
N SER A 241 1.41 13.84 13.68
CA SER A 241 0.16 14.57 13.54
C SER A 241 -0.95 13.78 12.86
N ILE A 242 -0.63 12.71 12.11
CA ILE A 242 -1.57 12.02 11.21
C ILE A 242 -2.81 11.55 11.95
N LEU A 243 -2.65 10.89 13.08
CA LEU A 243 -3.78 10.39 13.88
C LEU A 243 -4.70 11.51 14.33
N GLY A 244 -4.13 12.59 14.89
CA GLY A 244 -4.89 13.74 15.36
C GLY A 244 -5.60 14.50 14.24
N GLN A 245 -5.10 14.41 13.00
CA GLN A 245 -5.77 15.00 11.84
C GLN A 245 -6.89 14.11 11.29
N LEU A 246 -6.68 12.79 11.25
CA LEU A 246 -7.70 11.83 10.85
C LEU A 246 -8.86 11.72 11.84
N SER A 247 -8.66 12.07 13.10
CA SER A 247 -9.73 12.10 14.12
C SER A 247 -10.71 13.26 13.97
N LYS A 248 -10.38 14.29 13.18
CA LYS A 248 -11.26 15.43 12.94
C LYS A 248 -12.39 15.07 11.98
N GLU A 249 -13.48 15.82 12.05
CA GLU A 249 -14.67 15.59 11.24
C GLU A 249 -14.36 15.59 9.73
N ASN A 250 -13.62 16.59 9.23
CA ASN A 250 -13.30 16.71 7.81
C ASN A 250 -12.00 16.01 7.37
N LYS A 251 -11.18 15.51 8.33
CA LYS A 251 -9.92 14.77 8.09
C LYS A 251 -8.92 15.44 7.13
N LYS A 252 -9.19 16.67 6.70
CA LYS A 252 -8.30 17.46 5.84
C LYS A 252 -7.00 17.75 6.57
N PHE A 253 -5.86 17.60 5.91
CA PHE A 253 -4.57 17.95 6.48
C PHE A 253 -4.45 19.46 6.66
N VAL A 254 -4.10 19.89 7.87
CA VAL A 254 -4.00 21.30 8.27
C VAL A 254 -2.61 21.57 8.81
N TYR A 255 -1.82 22.34 8.09
CA TYR A 255 -0.44 22.71 8.47
C TYR A 255 -0.35 23.46 9.81
N GLY A 256 -1.35 24.27 10.15
CA GLY A 256 -1.42 24.99 11.42
C GLY A 256 -1.49 24.11 12.67
N VAL A 257 -1.82 22.80 12.50
CA VAL A 257 -1.78 21.81 13.60
C VAL A 257 -0.35 21.41 13.95
N LEU A 258 0.55 21.40 12.97
CA LEU A 258 1.96 21.07 13.18
C LEU A 258 2.68 22.16 13.93
N LYS A 259 2.41 23.41 13.55
CA LYS A 259 3.04 24.60 14.12
C LYS A 259 2.11 25.79 13.90
N LYS A 260 1.92 26.62 14.92
CA LYS A 260 1.13 27.86 14.78
C LYS A 260 1.68 28.72 13.63
N GLY A 261 0.82 28.99 12.63
CA GLY A 261 1.21 29.71 11.40
C GLY A 261 2.00 28.87 10.39
N GLY A 262 2.09 27.55 10.56
CA GLY A 262 2.74 26.62 9.60
C GLY A 262 2.12 26.70 8.22
N ARG A 263 2.98 26.70 7.19
CA ARG A 263 2.59 26.83 5.78
C ARG A 263 3.04 25.60 4.99
N ALA A 264 2.39 25.34 3.84
CA ALA A 264 2.70 24.25 2.93
C ALA A 264 4.20 24.16 2.60
N LYS A 265 4.81 25.29 2.19
CA LYS A 265 6.24 25.38 1.84
C LYS A 265 7.20 24.82 2.91
N GLU A 266 6.78 24.79 4.17
CA GLU A 266 7.64 24.30 5.27
C GLU A 266 7.63 22.77 5.38
N PHE A 267 6.55 22.11 4.92
CA PHE A 267 6.30 20.69 5.19
C PHE A 267 6.10 19.84 3.93
N GLU A 268 6.05 20.44 2.74
CA GLU A 268 5.82 19.71 1.48
C GLU A 268 6.88 18.62 1.24
N LEU A 269 8.17 18.93 1.47
CA LEU A 269 9.26 17.97 1.31
C LEU A 269 9.16 16.83 2.33
N ALA A 270 8.77 17.13 3.55
CA ALA A 270 8.57 16.12 4.59
C ALA A 270 7.41 15.18 4.26
N ILE A 271 6.28 15.73 3.77
CA ILE A 271 5.14 14.93 3.31
C ILE A 271 5.54 14.08 2.11
N GLN A 272 6.22 14.68 1.13
CA GLN A 272 6.67 13.95 -0.06
C GLN A 272 7.60 12.80 0.32
N TRP A 273 8.53 13.03 1.25
CA TRP A 273 9.41 11.97 1.74
C TRP A 273 8.64 10.78 2.33
N LEU A 274 7.63 11.03 3.16
CA LEU A 274 6.77 9.98 3.75
C LEU A 274 5.97 9.21 2.69
N VAL A 275 5.49 9.92 1.65
CA VAL A 275 4.78 9.31 0.52
C VAL A 275 5.72 8.44 -0.31
N ASP A 276 6.93 8.91 -0.61
CA ASP A 276 7.94 8.22 -1.41
C ASP A 276 8.50 6.99 -0.68
N ALA A 277 8.62 7.09 0.65
CA ALA A 277 8.95 5.95 1.51
C ALA A 277 7.82 4.92 1.60
N GLY A 278 6.62 5.26 1.09
CA GLY A 278 5.44 4.39 1.13
C GLY A 278 4.79 4.26 2.51
N LEU A 279 5.16 5.13 3.45
CA LEU A 279 4.67 5.11 4.83
C LEU A 279 3.28 5.75 4.95
N VAL A 280 2.97 6.69 4.06
CA VAL A 280 1.67 7.36 4.00
C VAL A 280 1.12 7.38 2.57
N TYR A 281 -0.20 7.43 2.48
CA TYR A 281 -0.95 7.67 1.25
C TYR A 281 -1.56 9.08 1.30
N LYS A 282 -1.30 9.87 0.27
CA LYS A 282 -1.87 11.21 0.10
C LYS A 282 -3.05 11.12 -0.85
N ILE A 283 -4.26 11.42 -0.35
CA ILE A 283 -5.50 11.43 -1.11
C ILE A 283 -5.94 12.87 -1.30
N THR A 284 -5.98 13.33 -2.54
CA THR A 284 -6.30 14.71 -2.90
C THR A 284 -7.79 14.94 -3.05
N LYS A 285 -8.24 16.16 -2.79
CA LYS A 285 -9.60 16.60 -3.04
C LYS A 285 -9.83 16.81 -4.54
N VAL A 286 -11.05 16.57 -5.01
CA VAL A 286 -11.51 17.12 -6.28
C VAL A 286 -12.47 18.30 -6.00
N SER A 287 -12.35 19.35 -6.80
CA SER A 287 -13.21 20.55 -6.69
C SER A 287 -14.62 20.28 -7.21
N LYS A 288 -14.76 19.32 -8.13
CA LYS A 288 -16.03 18.81 -8.65
C LYS A 288 -16.00 17.30 -8.80
N PRO A 289 -17.08 16.59 -8.47
CA PRO A 289 -17.20 15.15 -8.67
C PRO A 289 -17.64 14.81 -10.10
N GLU A 290 -16.87 15.22 -11.10
CA GLU A 290 -17.12 15.04 -12.53
C GLU A 290 -15.91 14.37 -13.20
N LEU A 291 -16.16 13.69 -14.33
CA LEU A 291 -15.12 13.02 -15.10
C LEU A 291 -14.47 13.94 -16.14
N PRO A 292 -13.19 13.78 -16.43
CA PRO A 292 -12.20 12.94 -15.69
C PRO A 292 -11.79 13.60 -14.37
N LEU A 293 -11.80 12.85 -13.28
CA LEU A 293 -11.51 13.35 -11.92
C LEU A 293 -10.20 14.14 -11.82
N LYS A 294 -9.17 13.71 -12.58
CA LYS A 294 -7.84 14.35 -12.57
C LYS A 294 -7.85 15.82 -12.98
N PHE A 295 -8.80 16.25 -13.84
CA PHE A 295 -8.91 17.66 -14.23
C PHE A 295 -9.42 18.56 -13.10
N TYR A 296 -10.11 17.99 -12.13
CA TYR A 296 -10.70 18.71 -11.00
C TYR A 296 -9.90 18.54 -9.71
N GLU A 297 -8.69 17.97 -9.79
CA GLU A 297 -7.84 17.75 -8.62
C GLU A 297 -7.38 19.08 -7.98
N ASP A 298 -7.63 19.21 -6.70
CA ASP A 298 -7.14 20.31 -5.86
C ASP A 298 -5.94 19.84 -5.04
N LEU A 299 -4.73 20.13 -5.51
CA LEU A 299 -3.48 19.75 -4.84
C LEU A 299 -3.28 20.41 -3.49
N SER A 300 -4.01 21.51 -3.20
CA SER A 300 -3.91 22.26 -1.93
C SER A 300 -4.69 21.61 -0.79
N ALA A 301 -5.59 20.67 -1.12
CA ALA A 301 -6.47 20.00 -0.17
C ALA A 301 -6.30 18.49 -0.26
N PHE A 302 -5.85 17.87 0.82
CA PHE A 302 -5.62 16.42 0.85
C PHE A 302 -5.81 15.85 2.26
N LYS A 303 -5.96 14.54 2.32
CA LYS A 303 -5.93 13.71 3.53
C LYS A 303 -4.66 12.85 3.50
N LEU A 304 -4.06 12.57 4.67
CA LEU A 304 -2.95 11.63 4.81
C LEU A 304 -3.41 10.42 5.59
N TYR A 305 -3.17 9.24 5.03
CA TYR A 305 -3.46 7.94 5.64
C TYR A 305 -2.17 7.15 5.81
N LEU A 306 -2.10 6.29 6.83
CA LEU A 306 -0.96 5.41 7.06
C LEU A 306 -0.94 4.26 6.04
N CYS A 307 0.20 3.59 5.92
CA CYS A 307 0.32 2.44 5.03
C CYS A 307 -0.44 1.20 5.53
N ASP A 308 -0.73 1.12 6.85
CA ASP A 308 -1.34 -0.06 7.47
C ASP A 308 -2.24 0.29 8.66
N CYS A 309 -3.42 -0.34 8.74
CA CYS A 309 -4.39 -0.08 9.82
C CYS A 309 -3.96 -0.65 11.17
N GLY A 310 -3.21 -1.76 11.20
CA GLY A 310 -2.67 -2.33 12.44
C GLY A 310 -1.59 -1.43 13.04
N LEU A 311 -0.72 -0.87 12.21
CA LEU A 311 0.26 0.13 12.64
C LEU A 311 -0.42 1.42 13.11
N MET A 312 -1.52 1.83 12.46
CA MET A 312 -2.35 2.95 12.95
C MET A 312 -2.87 2.67 14.36
N GLY A 313 -3.33 1.44 14.62
CA GLY A 313 -3.79 1.02 15.94
C GLY A 313 -2.68 0.99 16.99
N ALA A 314 -1.47 0.58 16.61
CA ALA A 314 -0.31 0.61 17.49
C ALA A 314 0.11 2.05 17.83
N MET A 315 0.16 2.90 16.82
CA MET A 315 0.49 4.33 16.99
C MET A 315 -0.53 5.08 17.86
N ALA A 316 -1.80 4.65 17.82
CA ALA A 316 -2.89 5.19 18.66
C ALA A 316 -2.97 4.54 20.04
N ASP A 317 -2.10 3.58 20.36
CA ASP A 317 -2.14 2.77 21.59
C ASP A 317 -3.51 2.15 21.89
N THR A 318 -4.21 1.70 20.83
CA THR A 318 -5.55 1.10 20.99
C THR A 318 -5.47 -0.27 21.66
N ALA A 319 -6.27 -0.48 22.69
CA ALA A 319 -6.31 -1.76 23.36
C ALA A 319 -7.00 -2.84 22.51
N ALA A 320 -6.49 -4.09 22.56
CA ALA A 320 -7.05 -5.21 21.80
C ALA A 320 -8.55 -5.42 22.06
N LYS A 321 -8.97 -5.31 23.32
CA LYS A 321 -10.38 -5.47 23.72
C LYS A 321 -11.31 -4.47 23.01
N ASP A 322 -10.86 -3.24 22.82
CA ASP A 322 -11.68 -2.17 22.25
C ASP A 322 -11.92 -2.43 20.75
N VAL A 323 -10.90 -2.93 20.05
CA VAL A 323 -10.97 -3.27 18.62
C VAL A 323 -11.76 -4.57 18.39
N LEU A 324 -11.45 -5.62 19.16
CA LEU A 324 -12.03 -6.97 18.96
C LEU A 324 -13.47 -7.07 19.45
N LEU A 325 -13.80 -6.45 20.57
CA LEU A 325 -15.16 -6.49 21.14
C LEU A 325 -16.06 -5.40 20.58
N GLY A 326 -15.48 -4.35 19.97
CA GLY A 326 -16.24 -3.27 19.37
C GLY A 326 -16.94 -2.38 20.40
N ASP A 327 -16.34 -2.21 21.57
CA ASP A 327 -16.87 -1.42 22.67
C ASP A 327 -16.98 0.08 22.36
N LYS A 328 -17.76 0.81 23.20
CA LYS A 328 -18.10 2.24 23.00
C LYS A 328 -16.88 3.16 22.87
N VAL A 329 -15.76 2.84 23.49
CA VAL A 329 -14.52 3.64 23.45
C VAL A 329 -13.94 3.70 22.01
N PHE A 330 -14.07 2.61 21.24
CA PHE A 330 -13.62 2.59 19.84
C PHE A 330 -14.55 3.38 18.90
N THR A 331 -15.71 3.84 19.37
CA THR A 331 -16.73 4.47 18.53
C THR A 331 -16.27 5.84 17.98
N GLU A 332 -15.50 6.61 18.74
CA GLU A 332 -15.04 7.95 18.37
C GLU A 332 -14.01 7.92 17.22
N TYR A 333 -13.10 6.94 17.22
CA TYR A 333 -12.06 6.77 16.19
C TYR A 333 -12.44 5.80 15.08
N LYS A 334 -13.58 5.13 15.21
CA LYS A 334 -14.03 4.06 14.31
C LYS A 334 -14.15 4.52 12.86
N GLY A 335 -14.57 5.76 12.63
CA GLY A 335 -14.65 6.35 11.29
C GLY A 335 -13.28 6.41 10.61
N ALA A 336 -12.27 6.96 11.29
CA ALA A 336 -10.91 7.09 10.76
C ALA A 336 -10.28 5.71 10.46
N PHE A 337 -10.43 4.74 11.36
CA PHE A 337 -9.96 3.37 11.16
C PHE A 337 -10.63 2.67 9.99
N THR A 338 -11.94 2.85 9.84
CA THR A 338 -12.69 2.21 8.76
C THR A 338 -12.31 2.79 7.40
N GLU A 339 -12.15 4.12 7.30
CA GLU A 339 -11.65 4.75 6.07
C GLU A 339 -10.21 4.33 5.75
N GLN A 340 -9.33 4.31 6.75
CA GLN A 340 -7.96 3.80 6.63
C GLN A 340 -7.95 2.39 6.05
N TYR A 341 -8.78 1.49 6.61
CA TYR A 341 -8.91 0.12 6.13
C TYR A 341 -9.41 0.06 4.69
N VAL A 342 -10.50 0.77 4.38
CA VAL A 342 -11.09 0.76 3.02
C VAL A 342 -10.06 1.26 2.00
N LEU A 343 -9.37 2.37 2.29
CA LEU A 343 -8.32 2.88 1.40
C LEU A 343 -7.21 1.85 1.17
N GLN A 344 -6.74 1.19 2.23
CA GLN A 344 -5.71 0.15 2.13
C GLN A 344 -6.15 -1.00 1.21
N GLN A 345 -7.42 -1.46 1.33
CA GLN A 345 -7.96 -2.50 0.47
C GLN A 345 -8.10 -2.03 -1.00
N LEU A 346 -8.59 -0.81 -1.23
CA LEU A 346 -8.73 -0.24 -2.57
C LEU A 346 -7.37 -0.13 -3.28
N LEU A 347 -6.34 0.36 -2.58
CA LEU A 347 -4.99 0.44 -3.13
C LEU A 347 -4.40 -0.95 -3.43
N ALA A 348 -4.58 -1.92 -2.53
CA ALA A 348 -4.12 -3.29 -2.73
C ALA A 348 -4.86 -4.03 -3.86
N SER A 349 -6.07 -3.59 -4.23
CA SER A 349 -6.79 -4.10 -5.40
C SER A 349 -6.30 -3.51 -6.73
N GLY A 350 -5.34 -2.58 -6.70
CA GLY A 350 -4.73 -1.97 -7.90
C GLY A 350 -5.33 -0.63 -8.31
N LEU A 351 -6.25 -0.06 -7.52
CA LEU A 351 -6.76 1.28 -7.78
C LEU A 351 -5.69 2.34 -7.45
N THR A 352 -5.30 3.13 -8.44
CA THR A 352 -4.21 4.12 -8.30
C THR A 352 -4.71 5.56 -8.21
N HIS A 353 -5.92 5.84 -8.70
CA HIS A 353 -6.50 7.17 -8.77
C HIS A 353 -7.73 7.24 -7.86
N ILE A 354 -7.47 7.50 -6.58
CA ILE A 354 -8.48 7.63 -5.54
C ILE A 354 -8.45 9.08 -5.05
N TYR A 355 -9.62 9.71 -5.03
CA TYR A 355 -9.81 11.08 -4.58
C TYR A 355 -10.87 11.13 -3.48
N TYR A 356 -11.07 12.29 -2.85
CA TYR A 356 -12.25 12.57 -2.04
C TYR A 356 -12.92 13.84 -2.53
N TYR A 357 -14.17 14.04 -2.13
CA TYR A 357 -14.91 15.26 -2.41
C TYR A 357 -15.50 15.84 -1.13
N SER A 358 -15.41 17.14 -0.98
CA SER A 358 -16.19 17.89 0.01
C SER A 358 -16.61 19.22 -0.60
N SER A 359 -17.90 19.54 -0.50
CA SER A 359 -18.43 20.82 -0.96
C SER A 359 -18.01 21.93 -0.02
N ASP A 360 -17.65 23.09 -0.58
CA ASP A 360 -17.34 24.29 0.20
C ASP A 360 -18.63 25.09 0.56
N THR A 361 -19.75 24.78 -0.12
CA THR A 361 -21.04 25.49 0.01
C THR A 361 -22.15 24.67 0.66
N SER A 362 -22.00 23.38 0.76
CA SER A 362 -22.97 22.45 1.33
C SER A 362 -22.28 21.44 2.25
N ARG A 363 -23.09 20.64 2.98
CA ARG A 363 -22.57 19.53 3.81
C ARG A 363 -22.34 18.25 3.02
N MET A 364 -22.16 18.34 1.68
CA MET A 364 -21.92 17.18 0.84
C MET A 364 -20.45 16.76 0.94
N GLU A 365 -20.22 15.53 1.37
CA GLU A 365 -18.90 14.91 1.43
C GLU A 365 -19.00 13.48 0.92
N MET A 366 -17.98 13.03 0.16
CA MET A 366 -17.78 11.64 -0.23
C MET A 366 -16.40 11.20 0.21
N ASP A 367 -16.33 10.13 0.97
CA ASP A 367 -15.08 9.65 1.57
C ASP A 367 -14.05 9.31 0.49
N PHE A 368 -14.49 8.62 -0.57
CA PHE A 368 -13.66 8.37 -1.74
C PHE A 368 -14.47 8.51 -3.04
N LEU A 369 -13.75 8.94 -4.07
CA LEU A 369 -14.19 8.94 -5.46
C LEU A 369 -13.18 8.18 -6.30
N VAL A 370 -13.66 7.25 -7.10
CA VAL A 370 -12.84 6.45 -7.99
C VAL A 370 -13.37 6.58 -9.41
N GLN A 371 -12.47 6.68 -10.37
CA GLN A 371 -12.81 6.52 -11.79
C GLN A 371 -12.46 5.09 -12.20
N ARG A 372 -13.47 4.34 -12.64
CA ARG A 372 -13.31 2.95 -13.06
C ARG A 372 -14.06 2.72 -14.38
N ASP A 373 -13.36 2.14 -15.37
CA ASP A 373 -13.92 1.80 -16.69
C ASP A 373 -14.63 2.96 -17.41
N GLY A 374 -14.21 4.19 -17.12
CA GLY A 374 -14.83 5.40 -17.67
C GLY A 374 -15.97 5.97 -16.84
N ASP A 375 -16.38 5.29 -15.78
CA ASP A 375 -17.46 5.70 -14.90
C ASP A 375 -16.95 6.26 -13.57
N LEU A 376 -17.74 7.16 -12.98
CA LEU A 376 -17.52 7.67 -11.64
C LEU A 376 -18.16 6.74 -10.61
N LEU A 377 -17.38 6.33 -9.62
CA LEU A 377 -17.83 5.50 -8.51
C LEU A 377 -17.66 6.25 -7.17
N PRO A 378 -18.73 6.86 -6.64
CA PRO A 378 -18.73 7.42 -5.29
C PRO A 378 -18.73 6.31 -4.25
N ILE A 379 -17.90 6.48 -3.23
CA ILE A 379 -17.74 5.53 -2.11
C ILE A 379 -17.96 6.27 -0.80
N GLU A 380 -18.90 5.78 -0.02
CA GLU A 380 -19.18 6.20 1.35
C GLU A 380 -18.74 5.11 2.32
N VAL A 381 -18.11 5.49 3.41
CA VAL A 381 -17.61 4.55 4.43
C VAL A 381 -18.32 4.80 5.76
N LYS A 382 -18.93 3.75 6.31
CA LYS A 382 -19.64 3.81 7.59
C LYS A 382 -19.04 2.83 8.61
N GLY A 383 -18.36 3.37 9.60
CA GLY A 383 -17.79 2.59 10.69
C GLY A 383 -18.84 2.00 11.66
N GLY A 384 -20.04 2.58 11.73
CA GLY A 384 -21.13 2.16 12.62
C GLY A 384 -22.17 1.27 11.96
N THR A 385 -23.27 1.05 12.71
CA THR A 385 -24.44 0.31 12.24
C THR A 385 -25.45 1.19 11.47
N SER A 386 -25.32 2.51 11.57
CA SER A 386 -26.20 3.43 10.83
C SER A 386 -25.85 3.46 9.35
N LEU A 387 -26.87 3.26 8.52
CA LEU A 387 -26.76 3.34 7.06
C LEU A 387 -27.14 4.73 6.50
N LYS A 388 -27.34 5.73 7.36
CA LYS A 388 -27.64 7.09 6.90
C LYS A 388 -26.43 7.64 6.13
N ALA A 389 -26.61 7.92 4.86
CA ALA A 389 -25.59 8.45 3.94
C ALA A 389 -26.20 9.65 3.19
N THR A 390 -26.49 10.73 3.96
CA THR A 390 -27.20 11.91 3.45
C THR A 390 -26.45 12.56 2.30
N SER A 391 -25.12 12.69 2.41
CA SER A 391 -24.28 13.27 1.36
C SER A 391 -24.33 12.46 0.08
N LEU A 392 -24.17 11.13 0.18
CA LEU A 392 -24.24 10.24 -0.98
C LEU A 392 -25.62 10.26 -1.62
N HIS A 393 -26.68 10.24 -0.80
CA HIS A 393 -28.05 10.31 -1.31
C HIS A 393 -28.33 11.63 -2.06
N ASN A 394 -27.96 12.76 -1.49
CA ASN A 394 -28.12 14.05 -2.14
C ASN A 394 -27.35 14.11 -3.46
N TYR A 395 -26.13 13.59 -3.50
CA TYR A 395 -25.38 13.51 -4.75
C TYR A 395 -26.08 12.69 -5.83
N LEU A 396 -26.60 11.52 -5.48
CA LEU A 396 -27.30 10.64 -6.42
C LEU A 396 -28.65 11.21 -6.89
N MET A 397 -29.29 12.07 -6.10
CA MET A 397 -30.47 12.81 -6.53
C MET A 397 -30.16 13.84 -7.62
N GLU A 398 -28.98 14.49 -7.53
CA GLU A 398 -28.49 15.43 -8.55
C GLU A 398 -27.91 14.71 -9.79
N HIS A 399 -27.46 13.45 -9.61
CA HIS A 399 -26.82 12.62 -10.65
C HIS A 399 -27.50 11.25 -10.75
N PRO A 400 -28.73 11.18 -11.27
CA PRO A 400 -29.48 9.93 -11.34
C PRO A 400 -28.80 8.92 -12.27
N GLY A 401 -28.79 7.65 -11.85
CA GLY A 401 -28.22 6.54 -12.63
C GLY A 401 -26.75 6.21 -12.33
N ILE A 402 -26.03 7.05 -11.57
CA ILE A 402 -24.67 6.73 -11.16
C ILE A 402 -24.71 5.62 -10.08
N PRO A 403 -23.97 4.50 -10.25
CA PRO A 403 -23.83 3.50 -9.21
C PRO A 403 -22.95 4.03 -8.08
N ALA A 404 -23.27 3.64 -6.85
CA ALA A 404 -22.48 4.02 -5.68
C ALA A 404 -22.28 2.84 -4.74
N ILE A 405 -21.19 2.84 -4.01
CA ILE A 405 -20.89 1.83 -2.99
C ILE A 405 -20.90 2.48 -1.61
N ARG A 406 -21.57 1.84 -0.68
CA ARG A 406 -21.46 2.14 0.74
C ARG A 406 -20.84 0.96 1.45
N TYR A 407 -19.62 1.11 1.95
CA TYR A 407 -18.97 0.12 2.81
C TYR A 407 -19.41 0.31 4.25
N SER A 408 -19.90 -0.75 4.88
CA SER A 408 -20.39 -0.69 6.26
C SER A 408 -20.21 -2.01 7.00
N MET A 409 -20.46 -2.00 8.32
CA MET A 409 -20.51 -3.22 9.15
C MET A 409 -21.83 -4.00 8.98
N GLN A 410 -22.72 -3.58 8.10
CA GLN A 410 -23.98 -4.27 7.83
C GLN A 410 -23.81 -5.32 6.72
N PRO A 411 -24.69 -6.34 6.66
CA PRO A 411 -24.71 -7.33 5.60
C PRO A 411 -24.88 -6.70 4.21
N TYR A 412 -24.53 -7.48 3.18
CA TYR A 412 -24.77 -7.06 1.79
C TYR A 412 -26.24 -6.77 1.54
N ARG A 413 -26.48 -5.63 0.89
CA ARG A 413 -27.82 -5.21 0.47
C ARG A 413 -27.75 -4.29 -0.74
N GLN A 414 -28.59 -4.53 -1.75
CA GLN A 414 -28.78 -3.61 -2.87
C GLN A 414 -29.97 -2.69 -2.59
N GLN A 415 -29.77 -1.39 -2.77
CA GLN A 415 -30.78 -0.35 -2.58
C GLN A 415 -30.73 0.62 -3.77
N GLU A 416 -31.58 0.43 -4.77
CA GLU A 416 -31.56 1.22 -6.01
C GLU A 416 -30.12 1.30 -6.58
N ASN A 417 -29.56 2.49 -6.68
CA ASN A 417 -28.20 2.73 -7.19
C ASN A 417 -27.10 2.56 -6.12
N ILE A 418 -27.45 2.26 -4.86
CA ILE A 418 -26.48 2.10 -3.78
C ILE A 418 -26.32 0.61 -3.44
N THR A 419 -25.13 0.10 -3.64
CA THR A 419 -24.72 -1.20 -3.10
C THR A 419 -24.16 -1.04 -1.70
N ASN A 420 -24.86 -1.53 -0.67
CA ASN A 420 -24.23 -1.70 0.64
C ASN A 420 -23.38 -2.96 0.63
N MET A 421 -22.07 -2.79 0.55
CA MET A 421 -21.10 -3.87 0.62
C MET A 421 -20.56 -3.96 2.04
N PRO A 422 -20.57 -5.14 2.68
CA PRO A 422 -19.93 -5.28 3.99
C PRO A 422 -18.42 -4.98 3.88
N LEU A 423 -17.86 -4.38 4.93
CA LEU A 423 -16.45 -3.98 4.96
C LEU A 423 -15.48 -5.13 4.65
N TYR A 424 -15.79 -6.36 5.07
CA TYR A 424 -14.99 -7.53 4.73
C TYR A 424 -15.02 -7.89 3.23
N GLY A 425 -15.90 -7.28 2.45
CA GLY A 425 -16.06 -7.49 1.01
C GLY A 425 -15.42 -6.43 0.12
N VAL A 426 -14.61 -5.49 0.63
CA VAL A 426 -14.01 -4.40 -0.18
C VAL A 426 -13.24 -4.95 -1.38
N PHE A 427 -12.50 -6.04 -1.23
CA PHE A 427 -11.71 -6.65 -2.31
C PHE A 427 -12.56 -7.36 -3.39
N LEU A 428 -13.89 -7.46 -3.22
CA LEU A 428 -14.83 -8.05 -4.18
C LEU A 428 -15.45 -7.01 -5.12
N GLY A 429 -15.30 -5.72 -4.79
CA GLY A 429 -15.94 -4.59 -5.47
C GLY A 429 -15.23 -4.06 -6.69
#